data_91378ea7459c09a9af4e28e16789cff5
#
_entry.id   91378ea7459c09a9af4e28e16789cff5
#
_cell.length_a   1.000
_cell.length_b   1.000
_cell.length_c   1.000
_cell.angle_alpha   90.00
_cell.angle_beta   90.00
_cell.angle_gamma   90.00
#
_symmetry.space_group_name_H-M   'P 1'
#
loop_
_entity.id
_entity.type
_entity.pdbx_description
1 polymer ?
#
loop_
_entity_poly.entity_id
_entity_poly.type
_entity_poly.pdbx_seq_one_letter_code
_entity_poly.pdbx_strand_id
1 'polypeptide(L)'
;MKVVFSGPAYSGKSTAIRYVAEELRKRGYRVKVFEELARDIIINEKLRGMPLQKRLYKAYLERYTKMKDADIYLLDRDLPDVFLYTLLYTHVPETLDLAKEIMKMIARMHGDVYFIFKPRKGWEARGRLMEEMPLEIREFEYMSWIRWHRSLIKDAVVLEANSDDLENLVDLIEIYHKVYGKVK
;
A
#
# COMPACT_ATOMS: atom_id res chain seq x y z
N MET A 1 -5.76 8.44 11.72
CA MET A 1 -5.07 8.72 10.44
C MET A 1 -4.66 7.42 9.77
N LYS A 2 -4.81 7.31 8.45
CA LYS A 2 -4.46 6.13 7.64
C LYS A 2 -3.20 6.42 6.83
N VAL A 3 -2.14 5.67 7.07
CA VAL A 3 -0.84 5.78 6.40
C VAL A 3 -0.61 4.53 5.58
N VAL A 4 -0.41 4.67 4.29
CA VAL A 4 -0.24 3.58 3.34
C VAL A 4 1.23 3.48 2.90
N PHE A 5 1.75 2.28 2.94
CA PHE A 5 3.06 1.92 2.40
C PHE A 5 2.84 1.18 1.09
N SER A 6 3.18 1.82 -0.02
CA SER A 6 2.95 1.32 -1.37
C SER A 6 4.23 1.26 -2.20
N GLY A 7 4.17 0.69 -3.38
CA GLY A 7 5.32 0.55 -4.28
C GLY A 7 5.59 -0.90 -4.68
N PRO A 8 6.60 -1.15 -5.54
CA PRO A 8 6.88 -2.46 -6.11
C PRO A 8 7.27 -3.50 -5.05
N ALA A 9 7.26 -4.76 -5.43
CA ALA A 9 7.77 -5.83 -4.57
C ALA A 9 9.24 -5.58 -4.20
N TYR A 10 9.70 -6.14 -3.08
CA TYR A 10 11.09 -6.05 -2.60
C TYR A 10 11.62 -4.63 -2.31
N SER A 11 10.76 -3.66 -2.07
CA SER A 11 11.15 -2.28 -1.74
C SER A 11 11.34 -2.03 -0.23
N GLY A 12 11.17 -3.04 0.62
CA GLY A 12 11.39 -2.92 2.07
C GLY A 12 10.17 -2.45 2.89
N LYS A 13 8.99 -2.31 2.28
CA LYS A 13 7.75 -1.84 2.94
C LYS A 13 7.42 -2.55 4.26
N SER A 14 7.34 -3.88 4.24
CA SER A 14 6.93 -4.64 5.42
C SER A 14 7.92 -4.52 6.58
N THR A 15 9.22 -4.29 6.28
CA THR A 15 10.23 -3.97 7.30
C THR A 15 10.02 -2.57 7.85
N ALA A 16 9.77 -1.60 6.97
CA ALA A 16 9.49 -0.22 7.35
C ALA A 16 8.22 -0.12 8.21
N ILE A 17 7.14 -0.79 7.84
CA ILE A 17 5.88 -0.81 8.62
C ILE A 17 6.12 -1.31 10.05
N ARG A 18 6.89 -2.39 10.22
CA ARG A 18 7.19 -2.93 11.56
C ARG A 18 7.98 -1.95 12.41
N TYR A 19 9.05 -1.37 11.85
CA TYR A 19 9.86 -0.38 12.52
C TYR A 19 9.02 0.85 12.91
N VAL A 20 8.30 1.44 11.97
CA VAL A 20 7.46 2.62 12.17
C VAL A 20 6.37 2.34 13.22
N ALA A 21 5.74 1.16 13.19
CA ALA A 21 4.73 0.79 14.17
C ALA A 21 5.30 0.73 15.59
N GLU A 22 6.50 0.17 15.73
CA GLU A 22 7.19 0.07 17.03
C GLU A 22 7.56 1.46 17.57
N GLU A 23 8.19 2.30 16.74
CA GLU A 23 8.60 3.64 17.16
C GLU A 23 7.42 4.57 17.51
N LEU A 24 6.34 4.53 16.70
CA LEU A 24 5.13 5.31 17.01
C LEU A 24 4.47 4.84 18.32
N ARG A 25 4.48 3.52 18.61
CA ARG A 25 3.98 3.01 19.90
C ARG A 25 4.84 3.46 21.07
N LYS A 26 6.18 3.49 20.95
CA LYS A 26 7.10 4.05 21.95
C LYS A 26 6.81 5.53 22.20
N ARG A 27 6.39 6.28 21.18
CA ARG A 27 5.98 7.69 21.28
C ARG A 27 4.55 7.87 21.84
N GLY A 28 3.85 6.78 22.24
CA GLY A 28 2.55 6.81 22.90
C GLY A 28 1.32 6.75 21.99
N TYR A 29 1.48 6.53 20.69
CA TYR A 29 0.36 6.39 19.76
C TYR A 29 -0.25 4.98 19.80
N ARG A 30 -1.58 4.90 19.70
CA ARG A 30 -2.29 3.64 19.46
C ARG A 30 -2.19 3.31 17.97
N VAL A 31 -1.33 2.36 17.61
CA VAL A 31 -1.04 2.00 16.22
C VAL A 31 -1.59 0.62 15.90
N LYS A 32 -2.41 0.54 14.85
CA LYS A 32 -2.90 -0.71 14.25
C LYS A 32 -2.26 -0.93 12.89
N VAL A 33 -1.72 -2.12 12.69
CA VAL A 33 -1.08 -2.53 11.42
C VAL A 33 -2.02 -3.45 10.66
N PHE A 34 -2.17 -3.22 9.37
CA PHE A 34 -2.83 -4.10 8.41
C PHE A 34 -1.82 -4.61 7.40
N GLU A 35 -1.47 -5.88 7.50
CA GLU A 35 -0.47 -6.53 6.65
C GLU A 35 -0.96 -6.74 5.21
N GLU A 36 -0.05 -7.12 4.31
CA GLU A 36 -0.34 -7.39 2.90
C GLU A 36 -1.31 -8.58 2.77
N LEU A 37 -2.44 -8.34 2.09
CA LEU A 37 -3.49 -9.36 1.90
C LEU A 37 -3.21 -10.30 0.74
N ALA A 38 -2.47 -9.84 -0.28
CA ALA A 38 -2.29 -10.60 -1.51
C ALA A 38 -1.58 -11.93 -1.27
N ARG A 39 -0.56 -11.95 -0.42
CA ARG A 39 0.21 -13.15 -0.12
C ARG A 39 -0.66 -14.25 0.48
N ASP A 40 -1.46 -13.89 1.48
CA ASP A 40 -2.31 -14.86 2.20
C ASP A 40 -3.39 -15.43 1.28
N ILE A 41 -4.02 -14.57 0.46
CA ILE A 41 -5.03 -14.99 -0.51
C ILE A 41 -4.42 -15.90 -1.58
N ILE A 42 -3.21 -15.56 -2.09
CA ILE A 42 -2.52 -16.40 -3.09
C ILE A 42 -2.17 -17.77 -2.54
N ILE A 43 -1.69 -17.84 -1.31
CA ILE A 43 -1.28 -19.11 -0.68
C ILE A 43 -2.49 -19.95 -0.31
N ASN A 44 -3.45 -19.36 0.38
CA ASN A 44 -4.55 -20.10 0.99
C ASN A 44 -5.69 -20.37 0.01
N GLU A 45 -6.03 -19.41 -0.85
CA GLU A 45 -7.14 -19.53 -1.81
C GLU A 45 -6.66 -19.93 -3.22
N LYS A 46 -5.34 -19.95 -3.49
CA LYS A 46 -4.70 -20.29 -4.78
C LYS A 46 -5.22 -19.50 -5.97
N LEU A 47 -5.72 -18.29 -5.73
CA LEU A 47 -6.26 -17.41 -6.76
C LEU A 47 -5.14 -16.73 -7.58
N ARG A 48 -5.41 -16.47 -8.86
CA ARG A 48 -4.53 -15.76 -9.79
C ARG A 48 -5.38 -14.86 -10.72
N GLY A 49 -4.75 -13.90 -11.38
CA GLY A 49 -5.40 -13.05 -12.39
C GLY A 49 -6.64 -12.32 -11.86
N MET A 50 -7.69 -12.25 -12.66
CA MET A 50 -8.92 -11.52 -12.32
C MET A 50 -9.62 -12.02 -11.05
N PRO A 51 -9.77 -13.33 -10.78
CA PRO A 51 -10.32 -13.80 -9.50
C PRO A 51 -9.56 -13.28 -8.28
N LEU A 52 -8.22 -13.22 -8.35
CA LEU A 52 -7.39 -12.64 -7.29
C LEU A 52 -7.70 -11.15 -7.12
N GLN A 53 -7.77 -10.37 -8.19
CA GLN A 53 -8.02 -8.92 -8.10
C GLN A 53 -9.42 -8.63 -7.52
N LYS A 54 -10.44 -9.36 -7.93
CA LYS A 54 -11.80 -9.28 -7.35
C LYS A 54 -11.81 -9.62 -5.86
N ARG A 55 -11.06 -10.65 -5.46
CA ARG A 55 -10.96 -11.06 -4.05
C ARG A 55 -10.21 -10.03 -3.21
N LEU A 56 -9.10 -9.50 -3.74
CA LEU A 56 -8.34 -8.41 -3.11
C LEU A 56 -9.21 -7.16 -2.92
N TYR A 57 -9.91 -6.72 -3.96
CA TYR A 57 -10.80 -5.58 -3.88
C TYR A 57 -11.79 -5.71 -2.71
N LYS A 58 -12.48 -6.84 -2.59
CA LYS A 58 -13.40 -7.11 -1.47
C LYS A 58 -12.68 -7.08 -0.11
N ALA A 59 -11.52 -7.72 0.00
CA ALA A 59 -10.76 -7.77 1.24
C ALA A 59 -10.27 -6.38 1.70
N TYR A 60 -9.90 -5.51 0.77
CA TYR A 60 -9.54 -4.13 1.10
C TYR A 60 -10.76 -3.32 1.57
N LEU A 61 -11.95 -3.50 0.99
CA LEU A 61 -13.18 -2.88 1.49
C LEU A 61 -13.49 -3.33 2.91
N GLU A 62 -13.42 -4.64 3.18
CA GLU A 62 -13.60 -5.21 4.53
C GLU A 62 -12.58 -4.67 5.54
N ARG A 63 -11.33 -4.39 5.10
CA ARG A 63 -10.28 -3.80 5.94
C ARG A 63 -10.73 -2.44 6.50
N TYR A 64 -11.32 -1.59 5.67
CA TYR A 64 -11.79 -0.27 6.10
C TYR A 64 -12.87 -0.36 7.19
N THR A 65 -13.74 -1.37 7.18
CA THR A 65 -14.75 -1.58 8.22
C THR A 65 -14.16 -1.94 9.59
N LYS A 66 -12.92 -2.44 9.60
CA LYS A 66 -12.18 -2.87 10.81
C LYS A 66 -11.30 -1.75 11.40
N MET A 67 -11.29 -0.56 10.81
CA MET A 67 -10.51 0.59 11.29
C MET A 67 -11.26 1.30 12.41
N LYS A 68 -11.06 0.82 13.65
CA LYS A 68 -11.64 1.36 14.87
C LYS A 68 -10.58 1.40 15.97
N ASP A 69 -10.67 2.38 16.85
CA ASP A 69 -9.94 2.44 18.11
C ASP A 69 -8.40 2.56 18.02
N ALA A 70 -7.88 3.21 16.96
CA ALA A 70 -6.46 3.56 16.86
C ALA A 70 -6.28 5.01 16.38
N ASP A 71 -5.18 5.60 16.80
CA ASP A 71 -4.80 6.95 16.37
C ASP A 71 -4.23 6.92 14.94
N ILE A 72 -3.43 5.88 14.65
CA ILE A 72 -2.75 5.68 13.37
C ILE A 72 -2.97 4.24 12.90
N TYR A 73 -3.39 4.11 11.62
CA TYR A 73 -3.48 2.85 10.90
C TYR A 73 -2.35 2.80 9.88
N LEU A 74 -1.48 1.79 9.96
CA LEU A 74 -0.44 1.53 8.96
C LEU A 74 -0.92 0.40 8.05
N LEU A 75 -0.97 0.66 6.75
CA LEU A 75 -1.49 -0.26 5.76
C LEU A 75 -0.39 -0.70 4.81
N ASP A 76 -0.16 -2.01 4.69
CA ASP A 76 0.65 -2.56 3.60
C ASP A 76 -0.25 -2.67 2.37
N ARG A 77 -0.11 -1.71 1.45
CA ARG A 77 -0.94 -1.47 0.27
C ARG A 77 -2.39 -1.04 0.56
N ASP A 78 -3.04 -0.52 -0.49
CA ASP A 78 -4.43 -0.04 -0.43
C ASP A 78 -5.11 -0.19 -1.81
N LEU A 79 -6.34 0.30 -1.94
CA LEU A 79 -7.15 0.22 -3.16
C LEU A 79 -6.44 0.74 -4.42
N PRO A 80 -5.65 1.84 -4.40
CA PRO A 80 -4.86 2.26 -5.55
C PRO A 80 -3.87 1.20 -6.05
N ASP A 81 -3.28 0.40 -5.15
CA ASP A 81 -2.43 -0.72 -5.55
C ASP A 81 -3.23 -1.81 -6.28
N VAL A 82 -4.43 -2.16 -5.78
CA VAL A 82 -5.31 -3.12 -6.44
C VAL A 82 -5.70 -2.63 -7.84
N PHE A 83 -6.01 -1.34 -7.97
CA PHE A 83 -6.30 -0.72 -9.27
C PHE A 83 -5.14 -0.90 -10.24
N LEU A 84 -3.92 -0.57 -9.84
CA LEU A 84 -2.72 -0.69 -10.67
C LEU A 84 -2.44 -2.13 -11.08
N TYR A 85 -2.48 -3.06 -10.12
CA TYR A 85 -2.29 -4.47 -10.42
C TYR A 85 -3.40 -5.03 -11.32
N THR A 86 -4.64 -4.55 -11.19
CA THR A 86 -5.72 -4.92 -12.10
C THR A 86 -5.40 -4.51 -13.53
N LEU A 87 -4.92 -3.29 -13.75
CA LEU A 87 -4.58 -2.80 -15.09
C LEU A 87 -3.33 -3.47 -15.67
N LEU A 88 -2.30 -3.70 -14.85
CA LEU A 88 -1.00 -4.20 -15.32
C LEU A 88 -0.99 -5.71 -15.58
N TYR A 89 -1.74 -6.49 -14.81
CA TYR A 89 -1.61 -7.95 -14.78
C TYR A 89 -2.87 -8.72 -15.16
N THR A 90 -3.93 -8.01 -15.58
CA THR A 90 -5.14 -8.66 -16.10
C THR A 90 -5.47 -8.12 -17.50
N HIS A 91 -5.66 -9.01 -18.46
CA HIS A 91 -5.91 -8.68 -19.86
C HIS A 91 -7.19 -9.37 -20.34
N VAL A 92 -8.28 -9.19 -19.59
CA VAL A 92 -9.59 -9.76 -19.87
C VAL A 92 -10.63 -8.64 -20.01
N PRO A 93 -11.77 -8.88 -20.67
CA PRO A 93 -12.79 -7.85 -20.90
C PRO A 93 -13.26 -7.17 -19.60
N GLU A 94 -13.37 -7.90 -18.50
CA GLU A 94 -13.83 -7.41 -17.19
C GLU A 94 -12.83 -6.51 -16.48
N THR A 95 -11.59 -6.40 -16.97
CA THR A 95 -10.53 -5.56 -16.35
C THR A 95 -10.99 -4.12 -16.18
N LEU A 96 -11.57 -3.54 -17.23
CA LEU A 96 -12.02 -2.14 -17.21
C LEU A 96 -13.21 -1.93 -16.25
N ASP A 97 -14.09 -2.89 -16.15
CA ASP A 97 -15.25 -2.76 -15.25
C ASP A 97 -14.82 -2.83 -13.80
N LEU A 98 -13.95 -3.77 -13.44
CA LEU A 98 -13.38 -3.83 -12.09
C LEU A 98 -12.55 -2.56 -11.78
N ALA A 99 -11.74 -2.09 -12.72
CA ALA A 99 -10.96 -0.87 -12.55
C ALA A 99 -11.86 0.35 -12.29
N LYS A 100 -12.97 0.51 -13.01
CA LYS A 100 -13.97 1.57 -12.78
C LYS A 100 -14.60 1.47 -11.39
N GLU A 101 -14.94 0.26 -10.93
CA GLU A 101 -15.48 0.06 -9.57
C GLU A 101 -14.46 0.46 -8.52
N ILE A 102 -13.20 0.01 -8.64
CA ILE A 102 -12.13 0.37 -7.71
C ILE A 102 -11.93 1.90 -7.68
N MET A 103 -11.91 2.57 -8.83
CA MET A 103 -11.80 4.03 -8.91
C MET A 103 -12.92 4.75 -8.15
N LYS A 104 -14.17 4.29 -8.29
CA LYS A 104 -15.32 4.86 -7.54
C LYS A 104 -15.13 4.70 -6.03
N MET A 105 -14.53 3.60 -5.60
CA MET A 105 -14.27 3.36 -4.17
C MET A 105 -13.08 4.18 -3.67
N ILE A 106 -12.01 4.33 -4.46
CA ILE A 106 -10.88 5.21 -4.13
C ILE A 106 -11.38 6.64 -3.87
N ALA A 107 -12.30 7.15 -4.67
CA ALA A 107 -12.89 8.49 -4.48
C ALA A 107 -13.68 8.64 -3.16
N ARG A 108 -14.04 7.54 -2.50
CA ARG A 108 -14.83 7.53 -1.25
C ARG A 108 -14.01 7.11 -0.03
N MET A 109 -13.04 6.24 -0.24
CA MET A 109 -12.20 5.70 0.83
C MET A 109 -10.79 5.42 0.31
N HIS A 110 -9.81 6.01 0.96
CA HIS A 110 -8.40 5.87 0.67
C HIS A 110 -7.57 6.22 1.92
N GLY A 111 -6.26 6.01 1.86
CA GLY A 111 -5.32 6.49 2.87
C GLY A 111 -5.25 8.02 2.93
N ASP A 112 -4.81 8.55 4.05
CA ASP A 112 -4.58 9.99 4.22
C ASP A 112 -3.16 10.39 3.74
N VAL A 113 -2.18 9.50 3.93
CA VAL A 113 -0.78 9.68 3.51
C VAL A 113 -0.28 8.39 2.86
N TYR A 114 0.39 8.53 1.72
CA TYR A 114 1.01 7.43 0.97
C TYR A 114 2.51 7.62 0.89
N PHE A 115 3.25 6.62 1.34
CA PHE A 115 4.69 6.50 1.11
C PHE A 115 4.93 5.49 0.00
N ILE A 116 5.43 5.96 -1.15
CA ILE A 116 5.76 5.11 -2.31
C ILE A 116 7.23 4.75 -2.24
N PHE A 117 7.51 3.50 -1.92
CA PHE A 117 8.86 3.00 -1.69
C PHE A 117 9.61 2.74 -2.99
N LYS A 118 10.85 3.24 -3.06
CA LYS A 118 11.79 2.95 -4.15
C LYS A 118 12.20 1.47 -4.14
N PRO A 119 12.41 0.85 -5.31
CA PRO A 119 12.97 -0.49 -5.38
C PRO A 119 14.40 -0.51 -4.82
N ARG A 120 14.75 -1.57 -4.09
CA ARG A 120 16.13 -1.78 -3.60
C ARG A 120 16.98 -2.45 -4.65
N LYS A 121 18.26 -2.01 -4.78
CA LYS A 121 19.29 -2.69 -5.56
C LYS A 121 19.84 -3.89 -4.77
N GLY A 122 20.21 -4.96 -5.46
CA GLY A 122 20.96 -6.08 -4.88
C GLY A 122 20.19 -6.95 -3.87
N TRP A 123 18.86 -6.96 -3.91
CA TRP A 123 18.05 -7.76 -3.00
C TRP A 123 17.65 -9.08 -3.64
N GLU A 124 18.05 -10.20 -3.02
CA GLU A 124 17.70 -11.56 -3.47
C GLU A 124 16.32 -11.98 -2.93
N ALA A 125 15.54 -12.61 -3.80
CA ALA A 125 14.16 -13.03 -3.51
C ALA A 125 14.08 -14.34 -2.70
N ARG A 126 14.96 -14.58 -1.74
CA ARG A 126 15.00 -15.83 -0.97
C ARG A 126 13.64 -16.16 -0.33
N GLY A 127 13.07 -17.30 -0.72
CA GLY A 127 11.85 -17.86 -0.13
C GLY A 127 10.54 -17.15 -0.50
N ARG A 128 10.43 -16.48 -1.65
CA ARG A 128 9.22 -15.80 -2.10
C ARG A 128 8.52 -16.49 -3.27
N LEU A 129 7.22 -16.20 -3.42
CA LEU A 129 6.31 -16.83 -4.40
C LEU A 129 6.52 -16.38 -5.86
N MET A 130 7.30 -15.33 -6.08
CA MET A 130 7.57 -14.78 -7.42
C MET A 130 9.06 -14.78 -7.69
N GLU A 131 9.42 -15.05 -8.93
CA GLU A 131 10.77 -14.87 -9.43
C GLU A 131 11.21 -13.42 -9.27
N GLU A 132 12.51 -13.20 -9.18
CA GLU A 132 13.08 -11.86 -9.06
C GLU A 132 12.82 -11.07 -10.34
N MET A 133 12.03 -10.02 -10.22
CA MET A 133 11.82 -9.10 -11.34
C MET A 133 13.07 -8.23 -11.55
N PRO A 134 13.53 -8.04 -12.80
CA PRO A 134 14.61 -7.13 -13.13
C PRO A 134 14.41 -5.74 -12.51
N LEU A 135 15.53 -5.10 -12.12
CA LEU A 135 15.47 -3.79 -11.47
C LEU A 135 14.75 -2.76 -12.34
N GLU A 136 14.96 -2.79 -13.65
CA GLU A 136 14.35 -1.87 -14.62
C GLU A 136 12.82 -1.98 -14.63
N ILE A 137 12.28 -3.20 -14.50
CA ILE A 137 10.83 -3.41 -14.41
C ILE A 137 10.31 -2.85 -13.07
N ARG A 138 11.04 -3.05 -11.97
CA ARG A 138 10.66 -2.51 -10.66
C ARG A 138 10.75 -0.98 -10.61
N GLU A 139 11.71 -0.38 -11.31
CA GLU A 139 11.80 1.07 -11.47
C GLU A 139 10.63 1.62 -12.31
N PHE A 140 10.27 0.95 -13.40
CA PHE A 140 9.08 1.30 -14.18
C PHE A 140 7.80 1.18 -13.35
N GLU A 141 7.64 0.12 -12.59
CA GLU A 141 6.52 -0.01 -11.64
C GLU A 141 6.52 1.15 -10.66
N TYR A 142 7.65 1.47 -10.04
CA TYR A 142 7.76 2.55 -9.06
C TYR A 142 7.31 3.90 -9.64
N MET A 143 7.77 4.26 -10.84
CA MET A 143 7.34 5.49 -11.51
C MET A 143 5.84 5.48 -11.81
N SER A 144 5.30 4.32 -12.19
CA SER A 144 3.87 4.13 -12.40
C SER A 144 3.07 4.33 -11.11
N TRP A 145 3.55 3.78 -9.99
CA TRP A 145 2.93 3.96 -8.66
C TRP A 145 2.83 5.44 -8.29
N ILE A 146 3.93 6.21 -8.38
CA ILE A 146 3.93 7.63 -8.07
C ILE A 146 2.92 8.38 -8.94
N ARG A 147 2.99 8.17 -10.25
CA ARG A 147 2.12 8.87 -11.21
C ARG A 147 0.64 8.58 -10.95
N TRP A 148 0.28 7.32 -10.78
CA TRP A 148 -1.11 6.92 -10.60
C TRP A 148 -1.65 7.32 -9.24
N HIS A 149 -0.89 7.17 -8.15
CA HIS A 149 -1.36 7.60 -6.84
C HIS A 149 -1.64 9.11 -6.82
N ARG A 150 -0.73 9.92 -7.35
CA ARG A 150 -0.93 11.37 -7.47
C ARG A 150 -2.13 11.75 -8.36
N SER A 151 -2.46 10.93 -9.35
CA SER A 151 -3.59 11.18 -10.25
C SER A 151 -4.93 10.74 -9.67
N LEU A 152 -4.96 9.62 -8.94
CA LEU A 152 -6.17 9.00 -8.43
C LEU A 152 -6.63 9.62 -7.11
N ILE A 153 -5.69 10.11 -6.29
CA ILE A 153 -5.96 10.53 -4.91
C ILE A 153 -5.58 12.00 -4.75
N LYS A 154 -6.56 12.87 -4.97
CA LYS A 154 -6.32 14.33 -4.94
C LYS A 154 -6.22 14.89 -3.52
N ASP A 155 -6.87 14.25 -2.55
CA ASP A 155 -7.00 14.74 -1.19
C ASP A 155 -6.05 14.05 -0.20
N ALA A 156 -5.12 13.23 -0.69
CA ALA A 156 -4.09 12.60 0.12
C ALA A 156 -2.69 13.10 -0.23
N VAL A 157 -1.81 13.00 0.73
CA VAL A 157 -0.38 13.29 0.54
C VAL A 157 0.32 12.07 -0.05
N VAL A 158 1.03 12.23 -1.16
CA VAL A 158 1.80 11.17 -1.82
C VAL A 158 3.28 11.55 -1.83
N LEU A 159 4.07 10.82 -1.05
CA LEU A 159 5.50 11.02 -0.84
C LEU A 159 6.31 9.83 -1.36
N GLU A 160 7.50 10.12 -1.85
CA GLU A 160 8.50 9.09 -2.15
C GLU A 160 9.20 8.68 -0.87
N ALA A 161 9.47 7.38 -0.71
CA ALA A 161 10.10 6.84 0.48
C ALA A 161 11.28 5.93 0.14
N ASN A 162 12.25 5.91 1.04
CA ASN A 162 13.37 4.99 1.00
C ASN A 162 13.37 4.13 2.27
N SER A 163 13.59 2.83 2.12
CA SER A 163 13.70 1.91 3.25
C SER A 163 14.95 2.12 4.12
N ASP A 164 15.85 3.00 3.73
CA ASP A 164 17.07 3.31 4.48
C ASP A 164 16.91 4.54 5.38
N ASP A 165 15.76 5.24 5.30
CA ASP A 165 15.47 6.47 6.07
C ASP A 165 14.17 6.31 6.89
N LEU A 166 14.16 5.33 7.79
CA LEU A 166 12.97 4.96 8.57
C LEU A 166 12.63 5.95 9.69
N GLU A 167 13.62 6.59 10.28
CA GLU A 167 13.41 7.60 11.32
C GLU A 167 12.64 8.80 10.77
N ASN A 168 13.05 9.31 9.62
CA ASN A 168 12.34 10.39 8.95
C ASN A 168 10.89 10.04 8.62
N LEU A 169 10.60 8.78 8.27
CA LEU A 169 9.21 8.33 8.06
C LEU A 169 8.38 8.44 9.34
N VAL A 170 8.94 8.07 10.49
CA VAL A 170 8.26 8.19 11.79
C VAL A 170 7.93 9.65 12.09
N ASP A 171 8.91 10.54 11.92
CA ASP A 171 8.75 11.97 12.19
C ASP A 171 7.72 12.62 11.25
N LEU A 172 7.75 12.30 9.97
CA LEU A 172 6.76 12.76 9.01
C LEU A 172 5.35 12.30 9.37
N ILE A 173 5.16 11.03 9.73
CA ILE A 173 3.86 10.49 10.15
C ILE A 173 3.35 11.23 11.38
N GLU A 174 4.21 11.50 12.35
CA GLU A 174 3.84 12.23 13.56
C GLU A 174 3.44 13.68 13.24
N ILE A 175 4.19 14.37 12.38
CA ILE A 175 3.87 15.72 11.92
C ILE A 175 2.50 15.73 11.22
N TYR A 176 2.28 14.83 10.26
CA TYR A 176 1.00 14.73 9.57
C TYR A 176 -0.16 14.40 10.51
N HIS A 177 0.07 13.52 11.49
CA HIS A 177 -0.96 13.21 12.49
C HIS A 177 -1.33 14.42 13.34
N LYS A 178 -0.33 15.22 13.76
CA LYS A 178 -0.57 16.46 14.54
C LYS A 178 -1.32 17.53 13.73
N VAL A 179 -1.02 17.63 12.44
CA VAL A 179 -1.63 18.63 11.54
C VAL A 179 -3.03 18.22 11.10
N TYR A 180 -3.20 16.99 10.63
CA TYR A 180 -4.43 16.52 10.00
C TYR A 180 -5.33 15.66 10.91
N GLY A 181 -4.78 15.05 11.95
CA GLY A 181 -5.53 14.19 12.88
C GLY A 181 -6.54 14.95 13.77
N LYS A 182 -6.42 16.27 13.85
CA LYS A 182 -7.32 17.14 14.64
C LYS A 182 -8.49 17.69 13.82
N VAL A 183 -8.56 17.42 12.52
CA VAL A 183 -9.53 18.02 11.58
C VAL A 183 -10.71 17.08 11.30
N LYS A 184 -10.75 15.90 11.91
CA LYS A 184 -11.86 14.92 11.74
C LYS A 184 -12.63 14.70 13.03
#